data_cd61f6f5166f9d405d6173ae17c6fe60
#
_entry.id   cd61f6f5166f9d405d6173ae17c6fe60
#
_cell.length_a   1.000
_cell.length_b   1.000
_cell.length_c   1.000
_cell.angle_alpha   90.00
_cell.angle_beta   90.00
_cell.angle_gamma   90.00
#
_symmetry.space_group_name_H-M   'P 1'
#
loop_
_entity.id
_entity.type
_entity.pdbx_description
1 polymer ?
#
loop_
_entity_poly.entity_id
_entity_poly.type
_entity_poly.pdbx_seq_one_letter_code
_entity_poly.pdbx_strand_id
1 'polypeptide(L)'
;MAKVVSPGVLALRKVVDDVYADAREAKKQGKLVGWSSSKFPCELAAAFDLNVMYPENQAAGIAAQRDGEIMCQAAEDLGFDNDICGYARISLAYAAGKRAARKFDPETLEFIIDPNSGKPLKDENGKVIIDEATGKPKKDPKTQVPYTVLDDIHEIEALPETTEKEIAYKNFRREAIKPYKQMRIPQPDFVLCCNNICNCMTKWYENIARMCNIPLIMIDIPYNNSVEVHDSNVKYVRAQFDHCIEQLEELTGKKFDEKKFEAACASANRTAKAWLKVCDYLQYKPSPMSGFDLFNHMADVVTARATKIGRASCRERV
;
A
#
# COMPACT_ATOMS: atom_id res chain seq x y z
N MET A 1 -2.35 0.13 -31.00
CA MET A 1 -2.41 1.52 -30.51
C MET A 1 -2.08 1.52 -29.04
N ALA A 2 -1.14 2.33 -28.56
CA ALA A 2 -0.89 2.51 -27.14
C ALA A 2 -2.16 3.10 -26.48
N LYS A 3 -2.62 2.48 -25.38
CA LYS A 3 -3.80 2.95 -24.66
C LYS A 3 -3.48 4.33 -24.08
N VAL A 4 -4.07 5.37 -24.62
CA VAL A 4 -3.88 6.73 -24.10
C VAL A 4 -4.56 6.80 -22.73
N VAL A 5 -3.75 7.06 -21.70
CA VAL A 5 -4.25 7.21 -20.33
C VAL A 5 -4.90 8.58 -20.20
N SER A 6 -6.13 8.65 -19.71
CA SER A 6 -6.85 9.91 -19.58
C SER A 6 -6.16 10.87 -18.59
N PRO A 7 -6.25 12.19 -18.80
CA PRO A 7 -5.70 13.17 -17.86
C PRO A 7 -6.20 13.01 -16.43
N GLY A 8 -7.46 12.60 -16.25
CA GLY A 8 -8.05 12.32 -14.94
C GLY A 8 -7.35 11.17 -14.21
N VAL A 9 -7.04 10.08 -14.91
CA VAL A 9 -6.31 8.95 -14.33
C VAL A 9 -4.87 9.34 -13.96
N LEU A 10 -4.20 10.14 -14.80
CA LEU A 10 -2.86 10.65 -14.50
C LEU A 10 -2.87 11.53 -13.24
N ALA A 11 -3.87 12.39 -13.10
CA ALA A 11 -4.01 13.25 -11.95
C ALA A 11 -4.31 12.44 -10.66
N LEU A 12 -5.13 11.37 -10.72
CA LEU A 12 -5.36 10.47 -9.58
C LEU A 12 -4.07 9.77 -9.16
N ARG A 13 -3.32 9.21 -10.12
CA ARG A 13 -2.02 8.59 -9.84
C ARG A 13 -1.06 9.55 -9.16
N LYS A 14 -1.00 10.80 -9.66
CA LYS A 14 -0.16 11.83 -9.04
C LYS A 14 -0.52 12.07 -7.57
N VAL A 15 -1.81 12.10 -7.22
CA VAL A 15 -2.25 12.28 -5.82
C VAL A 15 -1.69 11.17 -4.92
N VAL A 16 -1.78 9.91 -5.36
CA VAL A 16 -1.21 8.77 -4.62
C VAL A 16 0.31 8.90 -4.51
N ASP A 17 0.99 9.23 -5.61
CA ASP A 17 2.44 9.42 -5.66
C ASP A 17 2.92 10.48 -4.67
N ASP A 18 2.22 11.60 -4.61
CA ASP A 18 2.53 12.70 -3.71
C ASP A 18 2.37 12.27 -2.24
N VAL A 19 1.31 11.53 -1.88
CA VAL A 19 1.12 11.00 -0.51
C VAL A 19 2.27 10.07 -0.10
N TYR A 20 2.67 9.17 -0.98
CA TYR A 20 3.80 8.26 -0.70
C TYR A 20 5.14 9.00 -0.64
N ALA A 21 5.33 10.03 -1.47
CA ALA A 21 6.52 10.87 -1.45
C ALA A 21 6.60 11.67 -0.14
N ASP A 22 5.50 12.28 0.28
CA ASP A 22 5.43 13.04 1.53
C ASP A 22 5.72 12.15 2.76
N ALA A 23 5.21 10.92 2.78
CA ALA A 23 5.48 10.00 3.88
C ALA A 23 6.97 9.61 3.96
N ARG A 24 7.61 9.34 2.81
CA ARG A 24 9.04 9.05 2.76
C ARG A 24 9.89 10.24 3.20
N GLU A 25 9.50 11.42 2.77
CA GLU A 25 10.21 12.66 3.16
C GLU A 25 10.02 12.96 4.65
N ALA A 26 8.81 12.78 5.17
CA ALA A 26 8.52 12.91 6.60
C ALA A 26 9.40 11.97 7.44
N LYS A 27 9.54 10.70 7.01
CA LYS A 27 10.40 9.72 7.69
C LYS A 27 11.88 10.15 7.71
N LYS A 28 12.40 10.66 6.58
CA LYS A 28 13.78 11.19 6.50
C LYS A 28 13.99 12.38 7.44
N GLN A 29 12.95 13.19 7.65
CA GLN A 29 12.98 14.33 8.57
C GLN A 29 12.77 13.92 10.05
N GLY A 30 12.71 12.64 10.36
CA GLY A 30 12.47 12.13 11.71
C GLY A 30 11.05 12.36 12.21
N LYS A 31 10.09 12.65 11.32
CA LYS A 31 8.67 12.77 11.67
C LYS A 31 8.02 11.39 11.72
N LEU A 32 7.01 11.27 12.58
CA LEU A 32 6.25 10.04 12.73
C LEU A 32 5.48 9.70 11.45
N VAL A 33 5.57 8.44 11.04
CA VAL A 33 4.78 7.86 9.95
C VAL A 33 4.09 6.61 10.46
N GLY A 34 2.77 6.57 10.35
CA GLY A 34 1.95 5.44 10.80
C GLY A 34 1.49 4.54 9.66
N TRP A 35 1.18 3.30 10.01
CA TRP A 35 0.39 2.42 9.14
C TRP A 35 -1.04 2.35 9.67
N SER A 36 -2.00 2.54 8.79
CA SER A 36 -3.41 2.59 9.15
C SER A 36 -4.23 1.57 8.37
N SER A 37 -5.20 0.95 9.04
CA SER A 37 -6.25 0.25 8.32
C SER A 37 -7.09 1.23 7.50
N SER A 38 -7.58 0.78 6.33
CA SER A 38 -8.35 1.62 5.41
C SER A 38 -9.65 2.17 6.00
N LYS A 39 -10.14 1.58 7.08
CA LYS A 39 -11.39 1.97 7.77
C LYS A 39 -11.16 2.73 9.06
N PHE A 40 -9.94 2.86 9.52
CA PHE A 40 -9.67 3.79 10.62
C PHE A 40 -10.04 5.21 10.19
N PRO A 41 -10.64 6.03 11.07
CA PRO A 41 -11.02 7.40 10.75
C PRO A 41 -9.76 8.26 10.52
N CYS A 42 -9.28 8.29 9.27
CA CYS A 42 -8.07 9.02 8.88
C CYS A 42 -8.15 10.52 9.17
N GLU A 43 -9.34 11.04 9.38
CA GLU A 43 -9.63 12.42 9.80
C GLU A 43 -9.01 12.73 11.16
N LEU A 44 -8.98 11.76 12.09
CA LEU A 44 -8.28 11.89 13.37
C LEU A 44 -6.76 12.05 13.16
N ALA A 45 -6.15 11.16 12.36
CA ALA A 45 -4.73 11.26 12.05
C ALA A 45 -4.39 12.63 11.40
N ALA A 46 -5.25 13.10 10.50
CA ALA A 46 -5.08 14.40 9.83
C ALA A 46 -5.21 15.60 10.80
N ALA A 47 -6.00 15.48 11.88
CA ALA A 47 -6.09 16.52 12.91
C ALA A 47 -4.78 16.70 13.67
N PHE A 48 -3.96 15.65 13.78
CA PHE A 48 -2.65 15.68 14.39
C PHE A 48 -1.49 15.92 13.41
N ASP A 49 -1.79 16.23 12.12
CA ASP A 49 -0.82 16.36 11.04
C ASP A 49 0.05 15.10 10.85
N LEU A 50 -0.50 13.92 11.12
CA LEU A 50 0.21 12.65 10.97
C LEU A 50 0.19 12.17 9.52
N ASN A 51 1.33 11.63 9.08
CA ASN A 51 1.42 10.90 7.82
C ASN A 51 1.06 9.43 8.07
N VAL A 52 0.04 8.94 7.39
CA VAL A 52 -0.37 7.53 7.49
C VAL A 52 -0.36 6.85 6.13
N MET A 53 0.13 5.61 6.12
CA MET A 53 0.20 4.75 4.96
C MET A 53 -0.73 3.55 5.13
N TYR A 54 -1.12 2.94 4.02
CA TYR A 54 -2.11 1.85 4.03
C TYR A 54 -1.47 0.55 3.52
N PRO A 55 -1.08 -0.36 4.42
CA PRO A 55 -0.48 -1.65 4.05
C PRO A 55 -1.34 -2.49 3.11
N GLU A 56 -2.67 -2.37 3.17
CA GLU A 56 -3.59 -3.02 2.24
C GLU A 56 -3.32 -2.62 0.79
N ASN A 57 -3.15 -1.31 0.54
CA ASN A 57 -2.83 -0.79 -0.80
C ASN A 57 -1.43 -1.22 -1.25
N GLN A 58 -0.48 -1.24 -0.32
CA GLN A 58 0.88 -1.73 -0.57
C GLN A 58 0.85 -3.20 -0.99
N ALA A 59 0.14 -4.05 -0.24
CA ALA A 59 0.01 -5.47 -0.53
C ALA A 59 -0.68 -5.71 -1.89
N ALA A 60 -1.75 -4.96 -2.18
CA ALA A 60 -2.41 -5.01 -3.48
C ALA A 60 -1.46 -4.65 -4.63
N GLY A 61 -0.64 -3.62 -4.45
CA GLY A 61 0.37 -3.20 -5.43
C GLY A 61 1.47 -4.25 -5.65
N ILE A 62 1.93 -4.90 -4.59
CA ILE A 62 2.89 -6.01 -4.64
C ILE A 62 2.29 -7.20 -5.41
N ALA A 63 1.05 -7.58 -5.08
CA ALA A 63 0.36 -8.67 -5.77
C ALA A 63 0.12 -8.36 -7.25
N ALA A 64 -0.27 -7.14 -7.59
CA ALA A 64 -0.46 -6.70 -8.98
C ALA A 64 0.81 -6.78 -9.83
N GLN A 65 1.98 -6.74 -9.21
CA GLN A 65 3.29 -6.91 -9.85
C GLN A 65 3.77 -8.38 -9.88
N ARG A 66 2.89 -9.32 -9.49
CA ARG A 66 3.14 -10.77 -9.43
C ARG A 66 4.20 -11.19 -8.40
N ASP A 67 4.41 -10.37 -7.38
CA ASP A 67 5.33 -10.68 -6.29
C ASP A 67 4.59 -11.13 -5.01
N GLY A 68 3.27 -11.29 -5.09
CA GLY A 68 2.44 -11.72 -3.96
C GLY A 68 2.81 -13.11 -3.46
N GLU A 69 3.11 -14.04 -4.35
CA GLU A 69 3.46 -15.42 -4.00
C GLU A 69 4.73 -15.48 -3.14
N ILE A 70 5.82 -14.88 -3.60
CA ILE A 70 7.10 -14.89 -2.87
C ILE A 70 7.00 -14.17 -1.52
N MET A 71 6.19 -13.11 -1.44
CA MET A 71 5.97 -12.39 -0.18
C MET A 71 5.07 -13.17 0.77
N CYS A 72 4.06 -13.89 0.26
CA CYS A 72 3.24 -14.79 1.08
C CYS A 72 4.07 -15.95 1.62
N GLN A 73 4.93 -16.56 0.81
CA GLN A 73 5.85 -17.59 1.27
C GLN A 73 6.79 -17.07 2.37
N ALA A 74 7.31 -15.86 2.21
CA ALA A 74 8.13 -15.25 3.24
C ALA A 74 7.37 -15.04 4.58
N ALA A 75 6.07 -14.78 4.54
CA ALA A 75 5.26 -14.71 5.74
C ALA A 75 5.05 -16.11 6.38
N GLU A 76 4.86 -17.13 5.56
CA GLU A 76 4.75 -18.53 6.03
C GLU A 76 6.05 -18.97 6.72
N ASP A 77 7.20 -18.63 6.15
CA ASP A 77 8.52 -18.87 6.75
C ASP A 77 8.71 -18.16 8.11
N LEU A 78 7.96 -17.06 8.33
CA LEU A 78 7.90 -16.33 9.60
C LEU A 78 6.85 -16.91 10.57
N GLY A 79 6.12 -17.96 10.18
CA GLY A 79 5.11 -18.62 11.02
C GLY A 79 3.68 -18.09 10.81
N PHE A 80 3.40 -17.32 9.77
CA PHE A 80 2.05 -16.87 9.42
C PHE A 80 1.46 -17.82 8.37
N ASP A 81 0.52 -18.65 8.79
CA ASP A 81 -0.04 -19.73 7.99
C ASP A 81 -0.74 -19.27 6.69
N ASN A 82 -0.88 -20.19 5.75
CA ASN A 82 -1.44 -19.93 4.41
C ASN A 82 -2.95 -19.71 4.41
N ASP A 83 -3.66 -20.01 5.48
CA ASP A 83 -5.08 -19.72 5.67
C ASP A 83 -5.35 -18.25 6.03
N ILE A 84 -4.29 -17.48 6.37
CA ILE A 84 -4.38 -16.05 6.62
C ILE A 84 -4.51 -15.29 5.29
N CYS A 85 -5.30 -14.20 5.30
CA CYS A 85 -5.48 -13.31 4.16
C CYS A 85 -4.15 -12.94 3.46
N GLY A 86 -4.08 -13.07 2.13
CA GLY A 86 -2.88 -12.76 1.36
C GLY A 86 -2.39 -11.31 1.53
N TYR A 87 -3.29 -10.34 1.70
CA TYR A 87 -2.89 -8.96 2.02
C TYR A 87 -2.18 -8.87 3.37
N ALA A 88 -2.67 -9.58 4.37
CA ALA A 88 -2.04 -9.63 5.68
C ALA A 88 -0.65 -10.26 5.59
N ARG A 89 -0.51 -11.42 4.93
CA ARG A 89 0.78 -12.10 4.75
C ARG A 89 1.81 -11.20 4.06
N ILE A 90 1.46 -10.59 2.94
CA ILE A 90 2.36 -9.67 2.23
C ILE A 90 2.80 -8.51 3.13
N SER A 91 1.86 -7.91 3.87
CA SER A 91 2.17 -6.79 4.76
C SER A 91 3.03 -7.21 5.96
N LEU A 92 2.80 -8.41 6.53
CA LEU A 92 3.60 -8.95 7.63
C LEU A 92 5.03 -9.25 7.18
N ALA A 93 5.21 -9.88 6.01
CA ALA A 93 6.52 -10.07 5.42
C ALA A 93 7.23 -8.72 5.16
N TYR A 94 6.50 -7.75 4.64
CA TYR A 94 7.04 -6.41 4.39
C TYR A 94 7.45 -5.70 5.69
N ALA A 95 6.64 -5.81 6.76
CA ALA A 95 6.95 -5.29 8.09
C ALA A 95 8.21 -5.94 8.70
N ALA A 96 8.39 -7.25 8.45
CA ALA A 96 9.59 -8.01 8.85
C ALA A 96 10.84 -7.68 8.00
N GLY A 97 10.77 -6.71 7.11
CA GLY A 97 11.93 -6.34 6.27
C GLY A 97 12.03 -7.07 4.94
N LYS A 98 11.17 -8.05 4.66
CA LYS A 98 11.25 -8.83 3.41
C LYS A 98 10.85 -8.01 2.20
N ARG A 99 11.59 -8.18 1.09
CA ARG A 99 11.40 -7.43 -0.15
C ARG A 99 11.57 -8.35 -1.36
N ALA A 100 10.70 -8.22 -2.33
CA ALA A 100 10.94 -8.82 -3.63
C ALA A 100 12.02 -8.03 -4.37
N ALA A 101 13.06 -8.71 -4.81
CA ALA A 101 14.20 -8.13 -5.47
C ALA A 101 14.50 -8.85 -6.81
N ARG A 102 15.22 -8.18 -7.69
CA ARG A 102 15.74 -8.76 -8.91
C ARG A 102 17.01 -9.54 -8.59
N LYS A 103 17.07 -10.81 -9.01
CA LYS A 103 18.28 -11.65 -8.86
C LYS A 103 19.43 -11.07 -9.68
N PHE A 104 20.60 -11.04 -9.12
CA PHE A 104 21.82 -10.58 -9.79
C PHE A 104 23.03 -11.42 -9.37
N ASP A 105 24.10 -11.34 -10.12
CA ASP A 105 25.39 -11.91 -9.80
C ASP A 105 26.16 -10.96 -8.85
N PRO A 106 26.56 -11.39 -7.66
CA PRO A 106 27.24 -10.54 -6.69
C PRO A 106 28.65 -10.11 -7.08
N GLU A 107 29.30 -10.83 -8.03
CA GLU A 107 30.64 -10.51 -8.49
C GLU A 107 30.62 -9.46 -9.62
N THR A 108 29.70 -9.63 -10.58
CA THR A 108 29.59 -8.76 -11.76
C THR A 108 28.60 -7.62 -11.58
N LEU A 109 27.70 -7.69 -10.59
CA LEU A 109 26.58 -6.79 -10.36
C LEU A 109 25.64 -6.70 -11.60
N GLU A 110 25.48 -7.81 -12.33
CA GLU A 110 24.59 -7.90 -13.47
C GLU A 110 23.31 -8.68 -13.12
N PHE A 111 22.17 -8.27 -13.64
CA PHE A 111 20.91 -8.97 -13.40
C PHE A 111 20.84 -10.28 -14.16
N ILE A 112 20.43 -11.35 -13.47
CA ILE A 112 20.22 -12.68 -14.04
C ILE A 112 18.82 -12.76 -14.62
N ILE A 113 18.73 -12.78 -15.95
CA ILE A 113 17.46 -12.76 -16.69
C ILE A 113 16.77 -14.12 -16.63
N ASP A 114 15.46 -14.13 -16.38
CA ASP A 114 14.62 -15.31 -16.48
C ASP A 114 14.23 -15.56 -17.95
N PRO A 115 14.74 -16.62 -18.59
CA PRO A 115 14.45 -16.93 -19.99
C PRO A 115 12.96 -17.29 -20.21
N ASN A 116 12.23 -17.67 -19.17
CA ASN A 116 10.81 -18.01 -19.24
C ASN A 116 9.89 -16.81 -19.04
N SER A 117 10.44 -15.66 -18.68
CA SER A 117 9.70 -14.42 -18.47
C SER A 117 9.39 -13.70 -19.79
N GLY A 118 8.63 -12.61 -19.69
CA GLY A 118 8.36 -11.75 -20.85
C GLY A 118 7.13 -12.15 -21.67
N LYS A 119 6.89 -11.38 -22.73
CA LYS A 119 5.76 -11.57 -23.63
C LYS A 119 6.01 -12.70 -24.62
N PRO A 120 4.97 -13.38 -25.12
CA PRO A 120 5.13 -14.30 -26.23
C PRO A 120 5.73 -13.61 -27.46
N LEU A 121 6.75 -14.23 -28.05
CA LEU A 121 7.33 -13.80 -29.32
C LEU A 121 6.32 -14.01 -30.43
N LYS A 122 6.16 -13.01 -31.30
CA LYS A 122 5.24 -13.07 -32.45
C LYS A 122 5.99 -12.91 -33.75
N ASP A 123 5.51 -13.57 -34.78
CA ASP A 123 5.99 -13.40 -36.16
C ASP A 123 5.48 -12.05 -36.75
N GLU A 124 5.87 -11.78 -38.00
CA GLU A 124 5.47 -10.59 -38.76
C GLU A 124 3.95 -10.46 -38.96
N ASN A 125 3.23 -11.58 -38.89
CA ASN A 125 1.76 -11.62 -39.00
C ASN A 125 1.06 -11.54 -37.64
N GLY A 126 1.81 -11.37 -36.54
CA GLY A 126 1.27 -11.26 -35.18
C GLY A 126 0.92 -12.60 -34.53
N LYS A 127 1.24 -13.75 -35.17
CA LYS A 127 1.01 -15.09 -34.62
C LYS A 127 2.09 -15.45 -33.61
N VAL A 128 1.69 -16.08 -32.51
CA VAL A 128 2.62 -16.54 -31.46
C VAL A 128 3.50 -17.68 -32.01
N ILE A 129 4.81 -17.53 -31.85
CA ILE A 129 5.80 -18.56 -32.22
C ILE A 129 5.88 -19.58 -31.08
N ILE A 130 5.67 -20.85 -31.41
CA ILE A 130 5.75 -21.95 -30.46
C ILE A 130 7.16 -22.60 -30.58
N ASP A 131 7.70 -22.93 -29.44
CA ASP A 131 8.93 -23.72 -29.34
C ASP A 131 8.60 -25.19 -29.60
N GLU A 132 9.18 -25.77 -30.63
CA GLU A 132 8.88 -27.14 -31.07
C GLU A 132 9.29 -28.20 -30.05
N ALA A 133 10.34 -27.94 -29.27
CA ALA A 133 10.84 -28.89 -28.28
C ALA A 133 9.99 -28.93 -27.02
N THR A 134 9.39 -27.78 -26.62
CA THR A 134 8.64 -27.67 -25.38
C THR A 134 7.14 -27.54 -25.58
N GLY A 135 6.68 -27.26 -26.80
CA GLY A 135 5.27 -26.96 -27.10
C GLY A 135 4.75 -25.63 -26.47
N LYS A 136 5.64 -24.82 -25.92
CA LYS A 136 5.27 -23.56 -25.22
C LYS A 136 5.59 -22.34 -26.12
N PRO A 137 4.90 -21.19 -25.89
CA PRO A 137 5.22 -19.94 -26.57
C PRO A 137 6.67 -19.51 -26.28
N LYS A 138 7.47 -19.31 -27.36
CA LYS A 138 8.79 -18.66 -27.24
C LYS A 138 8.61 -17.27 -26.63
N LYS A 139 9.56 -16.84 -25.81
CA LYS A 139 9.56 -15.54 -25.17
C LYS A 139 10.37 -14.52 -25.96
N ASP A 140 9.87 -13.29 -26.04
CA ASP A 140 10.59 -12.18 -26.66
C ASP A 140 11.73 -11.73 -25.73
N PRO A 141 13.01 -11.89 -26.14
CA PRO A 141 14.16 -11.51 -25.31
C PRO A 141 14.17 -10.06 -24.86
N LYS A 142 13.56 -9.16 -25.65
CA LYS A 142 13.48 -7.72 -25.34
C LYS A 142 12.51 -7.41 -24.18
N THR A 143 11.65 -8.34 -23.84
CA THR A 143 10.65 -8.18 -22.78
C THR A 143 10.92 -9.07 -21.57
N GLN A 144 11.98 -9.87 -21.60
CA GLN A 144 12.40 -10.68 -20.47
C GLN A 144 12.85 -9.79 -19.29
N VAL A 145 12.63 -10.29 -18.11
CA VAL A 145 12.97 -9.59 -16.86
C VAL A 145 13.81 -10.50 -15.96
N PRO A 146 14.58 -9.94 -15.03
CA PRO A 146 15.35 -10.73 -14.07
C PRO A 146 14.44 -11.64 -13.23
N TYR A 147 14.99 -12.77 -12.79
CA TYR A 147 14.35 -13.58 -11.75
C TYR A 147 14.00 -12.73 -10.54
N THR A 148 12.89 -13.05 -9.92
CA THR A 148 12.52 -12.46 -8.62
C THR A 148 13.01 -13.37 -7.51
N VAL A 149 13.67 -12.76 -6.51
CA VAL A 149 14.15 -13.41 -5.30
C VAL A 149 13.65 -12.61 -4.09
N LEU A 150 13.66 -13.26 -2.93
CA LEU A 150 13.44 -12.58 -1.67
C LEU A 150 14.74 -11.93 -1.21
N ASP A 151 14.67 -10.70 -0.72
CA ASP A 151 15.76 -10.00 -0.06
C ASP A 151 15.27 -9.40 1.27
N ASP A 152 16.19 -8.97 2.12
CA ASP A 152 15.91 -8.39 3.42
C ASP A 152 16.53 -7.02 3.58
N ILE A 153 15.71 -6.01 3.82
CA ILE A 153 16.18 -4.64 3.94
C ILE A 153 17.06 -4.43 5.17
N HIS A 154 16.85 -5.17 6.24
CA HIS A 154 17.67 -5.07 7.44
C HIS A 154 19.07 -5.63 7.20
N GLU A 155 19.17 -6.74 6.46
CA GLU A 155 20.48 -7.28 6.05
C GLU A 155 21.20 -6.31 5.12
N ILE A 156 20.49 -5.71 4.15
CA ILE A 156 21.08 -4.70 3.25
C ILE A 156 21.63 -3.52 4.03
N GLU A 157 20.85 -2.98 4.97
CA GLU A 157 21.27 -1.82 5.77
C GLU A 157 22.42 -2.14 6.73
N ALA A 158 22.54 -3.40 7.17
CA ALA A 158 23.65 -3.87 8.02
C ALA A 158 24.97 -4.10 7.26
N LEU A 159 24.95 -4.09 5.92
CA LEU A 159 26.20 -4.27 5.15
C LEU A 159 27.20 -3.14 5.42
N PRO A 160 28.51 -3.47 5.47
CA PRO A 160 29.55 -2.47 5.69
C PRO A 160 29.65 -1.48 4.51
N GLU A 161 30.15 -0.29 4.81
CA GLU A 161 30.39 0.80 3.85
C GLU A 161 31.83 1.32 4.01
N THR A 162 32.79 0.43 4.22
CA THR A 162 34.20 0.79 4.50
C THR A 162 35.02 0.87 3.22
N THR A 163 34.65 0.18 2.18
CA THR A 163 35.34 0.18 0.88
C THR A 163 34.40 0.59 -0.25
N GLU A 164 34.96 1.12 -1.35
CA GLU A 164 34.19 1.45 -2.55
C GLU A 164 33.40 0.25 -3.09
N LYS A 165 33.98 -0.97 -3.03
CA LYS A 165 33.32 -2.20 -3.47
C LYS A 165 32.13 -2.54 -2.58
N GLU A 166 32.24 -2.41 -1.27
CA GLU A 166 31.13 -2.64 -0.33
C GLU A 166 30.03 -1.63 -0.52
N ILE A 167 30.35 -0.35 -0.68
CA ILE A 167 29.39 0.71 -0.97
C ILE A 167 28.67 0.43 -2.28
N ALA A 168 29.38 0.07 -3.34
CA ALA A 168 28.80 -0.27 -4.64
C ALA A 168 27.85 -1.46 -4.53
N TYR A 169 28.26 -2.53 -3.85
CA TYR A 169 27.43 -3.72 -3.63
C TYR A 169 26.15 -3.42 -2.86
N LYS A 170 26.26 -2.68 -1.74
CA LYS A 170 25.10 -2.27 -0.92
C LYS A 170 24.11 -1.42 -1.74
N ASN A 171 24.62 -0.46 -2.49
CA ASN A 171 23.78 0.39 -3.33
C ASN A 171 23.09 -0.42 -4.43
N PHE A 172 23.82 -1.35 -5.09
CA PHE A 172 23.24 -2.21 -6.09
C PHE A 172 22.17 -3.13 -5.52
N ARG A 173 22.38 -3.68 -4.32
CA ARG A 173 21.36 -4.49 -3.63
C ARG A 173 20.09 -3.67 -3.33
N ARG A 174 20.23 -2.41 -2.91
CA ARG A 174 19.10 -1.49 -2.75
C ARG A 174 18.35 -1.24 -4.07
N GLU A 175 19.09 -1.07 -5.18
CA GLU A 175 18.50 -0.88 -6.51
C GLU A 175 17.87 -2.16 -7.05
N ALA A 176 18.37 -3.32 -6.67
CA ALA A 176 17.81 -4.61 -7.05
C ALA A 176 16.42 -4.84 -6.46
N ILE A 177 16.10 -4.27 -5.28
CA ILE A 177 14.74 -4.29 -4.75
C ILE A 177 13.81 -3.75 -5.83
N LYS A 178 12.81 -4.54 -6.21
CA LYS A 178 11.88 -4.15 -7.27
C LYS A 178 11.24 -2.80 -6.98
N PRO A 179 11.34 -1.84 -7.91
CA PRO A 179 10.78 -0.53 -7.72
C PRO A 179 9.25 -0.60 -7.83
N TYR A 180 8.58 -0.80 -6.73
CA TYR A 180 7.19 -0.36 -6.59
C TYR A 180 7.22 1.17 -6.50
N LYS A 181 7.39 1.84 -7.65
CA LYS A 181 7.84 3.25 -7.75
C LYS A 181 7.23 4.17 -6.68
N GLN A 182 5.98 3.90 -6.34
CA GLN A 182 5.17 4.73 -5.47
C GLN A 182 4.67 3.97 -4.23
N MET A 183 4.88 2.66 -4.21
CA MET A 183 4.31 1.73 -3.24
C MET A 183 5.30 1.33 -2.13
N ARG A 184 6.50 1.91 -2.09
CA ARG A 184 7.45 1.73 -1.00
C ARG A 184 7.03 2.61 0.17
N ILE A 185 6.33 2.03 1.11
CA ILE A 185 6.01 2.71 2.35
C ILE A 185 7.17 2.56 3.34
N PRO A 186 7.51 3.61 4.10
CA PRO A 186 8.49 3.50 5.16
C PRO A 186 7.98 2.59 6.27
N GLN A 187 8.90 2.04 7.06
CA GLN A 187 8.55 1.31 8.27
C GLN A 187 7.77 2.22 9.23
N PRO A 188 6.72 1.69 9.89
CA PRO A 188 5.86 2.49 10.73
C PRO A 188 6.49 2.83 12.08
N ASP A 189 6.10 3.97 12.64
CA ASP A 189 6.39 4.36 14.02
C ASP A 189 5.22 4.07 14.95
N PHE A 190 4.03 3.84 14.40
CA PHE A 190 2.80 3.47 15.11
C PHE A 190 1.81 2.82 14.13
N VAL A 191 0.81 2.17 14.66
CA VAL A 191 -0.25 1.50 13.89
C VAL A 191 -1.62 1.98 14.33
N LEU A 192 -2.50 2.25 13.35
CA LEU A 192 -3.89 2.63 13.57
C LEU A 192 -4.81 1.56 13.00
N CYS A 193 -5.74 1.06 13.80
CA CYS A 193 -6.66 0.01 13.36
C CYS A 193 -8.06 0.20 13.93
N CYS A 194 -9.05 -0.37 13.27
CA CYS A 194 -10.38 -0.59 13.80
C CYS A 194 -10.88 -1.98 13.37
N ASN A 195 -11.77 -2.56 14.15
CA ASN A 195 -12.22 -3.94 13.96
C ASN A 195 -13.46 -4.08 13.04
N ASN A 196 -13.87 -3.03 12.34
CA ASN A 196 -15.14 -2.99 11.61
C ASN A 196 -15.09 -3.48 10.16
N ILE A 197 -14.07 -4.25 9.76
CA ILE A 197 -13.98 -4.86 8.44
C ILE A 197 -14.03 -6.39 8.53
N CYS A 198 -12.92 -7.00 8.95
CA CYS A 198 -12.78 -8.45 9.03
C CYS A 198 -11.96 -8.84 10.27
N ASN A 199 -12.19 -10.06 10.75
CA ASN A 199 -11.50 -10.57 11.94
C ASN A 199 -9.98 -10.67 11.76
N CYS A 200 -9.52 -10.91 10.52
CA CYS A 200 -8.10 -10.97 10.21
C CYS A 200 -7.40 -9.64 10.47
N MET A 201 -8.06 -8.51 10.22
CA MET A 201 -7.44 -7.19 10.29
C MET A 201 -6.92 -6.85 11.67
N THR A 202 -7.66 -7.12 12.73
CA THR A 202 -7.23 -6.88 14.11
C THR A 202 -5.92 -7.59 14.41
N LYS A 203 -5.86 -8.91 14.14
CA LYS A 203 -4.65 -9.70 14.37
C LYS A 203 -3.50 -9.36 13.45
N TRP A 204 -3.78 -8.97 12.23
CA TRP A 204 -2.79 -8.47 11.29
C TRP A 204 -2.07 -7.23 11.83
N TYR A 205 -2.81 -6.21 12.25
CA TYR A 205 -2.24 -4.96 12.76
C TYR A 205 -1.59 -5.13 14.14
N GLU A 206 -2.15 -5.98 15.02
CA GLU A 206 -1.50 -6.36 16.28
C GLU A 206 -0.12 -7.01 16.04
N ASN A 207 -0.02 -7.92 15.08
CA ASN A 207 1.25 -8.56 14.76
C ASN A 207 2.27 -7.58 14.17
N ILE A 208 1.85 -6.65 13.31
CA ILE A 208 2.74 -5.58 12.84
C ILE A 208 3.28 -4.78 14.02
N ALA A 209 2.41 -4.34 14.93
CA ALA A 209 2.81 -3.56 16.09
C ALA A 209 3.82 -4.32 16.97
N ARG A 210 3.57 -5.62 17.22
CA ARG A 210 4.48 -6.47 17.99
C ARG A 210 5.82 -6.69 17.30
N MET A 211 5.81 -7.00 16.00
CA MET A 211 7.03 -7.27 15.23
C MET A 211 7.92 -6.03 15.15
N CYS A 212 7.32 -4.86 14.99
CA CYS A 212 8.04 -3.58 14.89
C CYS A 212 8.30 -2.95 16.27
N ASN A 213 7.76 -3.52 17.36
CA ASN A 213 7.82 -2.96 18.72
C ASN A 213 7.36 -1.50 18.79
N ILE A 214 6.16 -1.23 18.25
CA ILE A 214 5.58 0.12 18.13
C ILE A 214 4.17 0.16 18.71
N PRO A 215 3.64 1.35 19.07
CA PRO A 215 2.28 1.50 19.57
C PRO A 215 1.22 1.08 18.56
N LEU A 216 0.16 0.42 19.05
CA LEU A 216 -1.08 0.18 18.33
C LEU A 216 -2.20 0.98 18.98
N ILE A 217 -2.85 1.83 18.20
CA ILE A 217 -4.06 2.55 18.57
C ILE A 217 -5.23 1.89 17.87
N MET A 218 -6.19 1.38 18.65
CA MET A 218 -7.31 0.58 18.16
C MET A 218 -8.63 1.27 18.53
N ILE A 219 -9.53 1.36 17.55
CA ILE A 219 -10.93 1.72 17.79
C ILE A 219 -11.77 0.45 17.68
N ASP A 220 -12.40 0.06 18.77
CA ASP A 220 -13.32 -1.05 18.79
C ASP A 220 -14.74 -0.59 18.47
N ILE A 221 -15.31 -1.18 17.41
CA ILE A 221 -16.67 -0.90 16.97
C ILE A 221 -17.53 -2.12 17.33
N PRO A 222 -18.53 -1.98 18.20
CA PRO A 222 -19.37 -3.09 18.61
C PRO A 222 -20.22 -3.57 17.43
N TYR A 223 -20.40 -4.88 17.33
CA TYR A 223 -21.32 -5.46 16.37
C TYR A 223 -22.75 -5.09 16.72
N ASN A 224 -23.47 -4.47 15.80
CA ASN A 224 -24.89 -4.19 15.93
C ASN A 224 -25.72 -5.24 15.18
N ASN A 225 -26.47 -6.06 15.92
CA ASN A 225 -27.30 -7.14 15.38
C ASN A 225 -28.76 -6.69 15.13
N SER A 226 -29.08 -5.44 15.31
CA SER A 226 -30.41 -4.85 15.07
C SER A 226 -30.33 -3.77 13.98
N VAL A 227 -31.49 -3.44 13.38
CA VAL A 227 -31.60 -2.33 12.43
C VAL A 227 -31.44 -0.98 13.17
N GLU A 228 -31.87 -0.93 14.42
CA GLU A 228 -31.79 0.29 15.24
C GLU A 228 -30.44 0.40 15.92
N VAL A 229 -29.89 1.60 15.94
CA VAL A 229 -28.65 1.93 16.67
C VAL A 229 -29.04 2.33 18.08
N HIS A 230 -28.56 1.57 19.07
CA HIS A 230 -28.84 1.85 20.48
C HIS A 230 -27.92 2.94 21.03
N ASP A 231 -28.43 3.78 21.92
CA ASP A 231 -27.66 4.85 22.60
C ASP A 231 -26.40 4.31 23.29
N SER A 232 -26.47 3.10 23.83
CA SER A 232 -25.30 2.43 24.44
C SER A 232 -24.16 2.23 23.45
N ASN A 233 -24.47 1.84 22.19
CA ASN A 233 -23.47 1.65 21.14
C ASN A 233 -22.85 3.01 20.76
N VAL A 234 -23.67 4.05 20.66
CA VAL A 234 -23.19 5.41 20.37
C VAL A 234 -22.25 5.91 21.47
N LYS A 235 -22.63 5.73 22.75
CA LYS A 235 -21.78 6.11 23.90
C LYS A 235 -20.48 5.30 23.92
N TYR A 236 -20.55 4.00 23.64
CA TYR A 236 -19.36 3.15 23.57
C TYR A 236 -18.39 3.62 22.48
N VAL A 237 -18.88 3.80 21.26
CA VAL A 237 -18.05 4.25 20.13
C VAL A 237 -17.47 5.65 20.43
N ARG A 238 -18.25 6.55 21.02
CA ARG A 238 -17.75 7.87 21.43
C ARG A 238 -16.58 7.74 22.40
N ALA A 239 -16.70 6.90 23.42
CA ALA A 239 -15.61 6.68 24.38
C ALA A 239 -14.35 6.10 23.70
N GLN A 240 -14.50 5.22 22.70
CA GLN A 240 -13.39 4.71 21.90
C GLN A 240 -12.66 5.84 21.13
N PHE A 241 -13.41 6.80 20.57
CA PHE A 241 -12.83 7.96 19.90
C PHE A 241 -12.10 8.87 20.88
N ASP A 242 -12.71 9.15 22.06
CA ASP A 242 -12.10 9.99 23.07
C ASP A 242 -10.77 9.36 23.56
N HIS A 243 -10.76 8.06 23.84
CA HIS A 243 -9.54 7.34 24.18
C HIS A 243 -8.49 7.32 23.06
N CYS A 244 -8.92 7.18 21.81
CA CYS A 244 -8.03 7.26 20.66
C CYS A 244 -7.36 8.65 20.56
N ILE A 245 -8.11 9.72 20.83
CA ILE A 245 -7.58 11.10 20.85
C ILE A 245 -6.52 11.23 21.95
N GLU A 246 -6.80 10.73 23.17
CA GLU A 246 -5.82 10.73 24.27
C GLU A 246 -4.52 10.02 23.89
N GLN A 247 -4.60 8.81 23.28
CA GLN A 247 -3.43 8.08 22.83
C GLN A 247 -2.67 8.82 21.71
N LEU A 248 -3.37 9.50 20.80
CA LEU A 248 -2.75 10.33 19.77
C LEU A 248 -2.09 11.59 20.34
N GLU A 249 -2.67 12.19 21.37
CA GLU A 249 -2.04 13.29 22.11
C GLU A 249 -0.75 12.84 22.79
N GLU A 250 -0.76 11.68 23.46
CA GLU A 250 0.42 11.08 24.09
C GLU A 250 1.51 10.77 23.06
N LEU A 251 1.15 10.10 21.95
CA LEU A 251 2.07 9.73 20.88
C LEU A 251 2.75 10.93 20.23
N THR A 252 2.01 12.01 20.02
CA THR A 252 2.48 13.17 19.24
C THR A 252 3.00 14.32 20.10
N GLY A 253 2.65 14.35 21.39
CA GLY A 253 2.86 15.50 22.27
C GLY A 253 2.03 16.73 21.90
N LYS A 254 1.02 16.59 21.03
CA LYS A 254 0.17 17.68 20.56
C LYS A 254 -1.24 17.54 21.14
N LYS A 255 -1.92 18.66 21.33
CA LYS A 255 -3.34 18.65 21.68
C LYS A 255 -4.22 18.48 20.44
N PHE A 256 -5.37 17.84 20.61
CA PHE A 256 -6.36 17.68 19.57
C PHE A 256 -6.86 19.04 19.06
N ASP A 257 -6.87 19.21 17.76
CA ASP A 257 -7.32 20.44 17.08
C ASP A 257 -8.66 20.16 16.37
N GLU A 258 -9.75 20.57 17.01
CA GLU A 258 -11.11 20.36 16.50
C GLU A 258 -11.32 21.02 15.13
N LYS A 259 -10.74 22.21 14.90
CA LYS A 259 -10.86 22.91 13.60
C LYS A 259 -10.16 22.16 12.47
N LYS A 260 -9.01 21.57 12.76
CA LYS A 260 -8.32 20.70 11.79
C LYS A 260 -9.12 19.43 11.51
N PHE A 261 -9.71 18.83 12.54
CA PHE A 261 -10.59 17.67 12.42
C PHE A 261 -11.81 17.98 11.56
N GLU A 262 -12.53 19.04 11.83
CA GLU A 262 -13.68 19.50 11.03
C GLU A 262 -13.28 19.73 9.55
N ALA A 263 -12.14 20.37 9.33
CA ALA A 263 -11.62 20.62 7.99
C ALA A 263 -11.26 19.32 7.26
N ALA A 264 -10.74 18.31 7.97
CA ALA A 264 -10.46 16.98 7.44
C ALA A 264 -11.77 16.24 7.10
N CYS A 265 -12.76 16.25 7.98
CA CYS A 265 -14.09 15.69 7.74
C CYS A 265 -14.79 16.35 6.54
N ALA A 266 -14.73 17.66 6.42
CA ALA A 266 -15.27 18.39 5.26
C ALA A 266 -14.56 17.97 3.96
N SER A 267 -13.25 17.72 3.99
CA SER A 267 -12.50 17.22 2.85
C SER A 267 -12.91 15.79 2.47
N ALA A 268 -13.00 14.90 3.46
CA ALA A 268 -13.43 13.52 3.26
C ALA A 268 -14.84 13.45 2.66
N ASN A 269 -15.76 14.28 3.17
CA ASN A 269 -17.13 14.37 2.63
C ASN A 269 -17.18 14.85 1.17
N ARG A 270 -16.35 15.82 0.79
CA ARG A 270 -16.26 16.23 -0.63
C ARG A 270 -15.76 15.10 -1.52
N THR A 271 -14.74 14.38 -1.07
CA THR A 271 -14.20 13.22 -1.79
C THR A 271 -15.24 12.11 -1.92
N ALA A 272 -15.97 11.81 -0.85
CA ALA A 272 -17.05 10.81 -0.88
C ALA A 272 -18.16 11.19 -1.87
N LYS A 273 -18.60 12.45 -1.88
CA LYS A 273 -19.59 12.95 -2.84
C LYS A 273 -19.10 12.87 -4.30
N ALA A 274 -17.82 13.17 -4.54
CA ALA A 274 -17.23 13.02 -5.88
C ALA A 274 -17.16 11.55 -6.31
N TRP A 275 -16.82 10.66 -5.37
CA TRP A 275 -16.77 9.22 -5.63
C TRP A 275 -18.16 8.65 -5.96
N LEU A 276 -19.20 9.03 -5.24
CA LEU A 276 -20.57 8.62 -5.55
C LEU A 276 -20.96 9.01 -6.98
N LYS A 277 -20.60 10.21 -7.43
CA LYS A 277 -20.82 10.61 -8.83
C LYS A 277 -20.09 9.72 -9.83
N VAL A 278 -18.86 9.25 -9.50
CA VAL A 278 -18.16 8.26 -10.34
C VAL A 278 -18.93 6.94 -10.38
N CYS A 279 -19.45 6.48 -9.24
CA CYS A 279 -20.25 5.26 -9.17
C CYS A 279 -21.54 5.37 -10.01
N ASP A 280 -22.17 6.54 -10.09
CA ASP A 280 -23.37 6.77 -10.90
C ASP A 280 -23.14 6.48 -12.39
N TYR A 281 -21.93 6.62 -12.90
CA TYR A 281 -21.62 6.28 -14.30
C TYR A 281 -21.70 4.78 -14.59
N LEU A 282 -21.66 3.91 -13.59
CA LEU A 282 -21.78 2.46 -13.80
C LEU A 282 -23.18 2.02 -14.27
N GLN A 283 -24.20 2.86 -14.07
CA GLN A 283 -25.58 2.55 -14.51
C GLN A 283 -25.79 2.66 -16.03
N TYR A 284 -24.89 3.35 -16.74
CA TYR A 284 -25.04 3.50 -18.20
C TYR A 284 -24.81 2.20 -18.96
N LYS A 285 -25.49 2.05 -20.12
CA LYS A 285 -25.38 0.89 -21.01
C LYS A 285 -25.01 1.37 -22.43
N PRO A 286 -23.80 1.09 -22.93
CA PRO A 286 -22.72 0.37 -22.24
C PRO A 286 -22.10 1.19 -21.12
N SER A 287 -21.66 0.50 -20.06
CA SER A 287 -20.96 1.17 -18.95
C SER A 287 -19.59 1.71 -19.42
N PRO A 288 -19.23 2.95 -19.07
CA PRO A 288 -17.94 3.54 -19.45
C PRO A 288 -16.75 2.92 -18.72
N MET A 289 -16.99 2.17 -17.64
CA MET A 289 -15.96 1.48 -16.87
C MET A 289 -16.50 0.16 -16.32
N SER A 290 -15.59 -0.78 -16.09
CA SER A 290 -15.91 -2.04 -15.40
C SER A 290 -15.88 -1.85 -13.88
N GLY A 291 -16.49 -2.80 -13.14
CA GLY A 291 -16.33 -2.85 -11.68
C GLY A 291 -14.87 -2.98 -11.24
N PHE A 292 -14.04 -3.63 -12.06
CA PHE A 292 -12.61 -3.75 -11.79
C PHE A 292 -11.86 -2.40 -11.95
N ASP A 293 -12.23 -1.58 -12.94
CA ASP A 293 -11.68 -0.23 -13.08
C ASP A 293 -12.06 0.62 -11.87
N LEU A 294 -13.32 0.54 -11.43
CA LEU A 294 -13.78 1.24 -10.23
C LEU A 294 -12.98 0.82 -8.99
N PHE A 295 -12.79 -0.48 -8.80
CA PHE A 295 -12.04 -1.03 -7.68
C PHE A 295 -10.59 -0.54 -7.67
N ASN A 296 -9.92 -0.52 -8.82
CA ASN A 296 -8.55 -0.02 -8.96
C ASN A 296 -8.41 1.46 -8.56
N HIS A 297 -9.44 2.28 -8.83
CA HIS A 297 -9.42 3.70 -8.45
C HIS A 297 -9.86 3.97 -7.00
N MET A 298 -10.40 2.96 -6.30
CA MET A 298 -10.77 3.09 -4.89
C MET A 298 -9.55 3.37 -4.00
N ALA A 299 -8.37 2.89 -4.39
CA ALA A 299 -7.12 3.14 -3.66
C ALA A 299 -6.84 4.64 -3.46
N ASP A 300 -7.17 5.48 -4.47
CA ASP A 300 -6.99 6.93 -4.42
C ASP A 300 -7.87 7.56 -3.32
N VAL A 301 -9.11 7.07 -3.19
CA VAL A 301 -10.05 7.52 -2.16
C VAL A 301 -9.58 7.14 -0.77
N VAL A 302 -9.05 5.94 -0.59
CA VAL A 302 -8.52 5.47 0.70
C VAL A 302 -7.30 6.28 1.11
N THR A 303 -6.34 6.47 0.20
CA THR A 303 -5.02 7.05 0.53
C THR A 303 -5.05 8.55 0.79
N ALA A 304 -5.92 9.31 0.13
CA ALA A 304 -5.78 10.76 0.11
C ALA A 304 -7.00 11.56 0.58
N ARG A 305 -8.12 10.92 0.93
CA ARG A 305 -9.41 11.60 1.18
C ARG A 305 -9.37 12.72 2.22
N ALA A 306 -8.63 12.55 3.32
CA ALA A 306 -8.54 13.55 4.39
C ALA A 306 -7.23 14.37 4.35
N THR A 307 -6.34 14.12 3.40
CA THR A 307 -5.04 14.78 3.31
C THR A 307 -5.12 16.16 2.67
N LYS A 308 -4.05 16.97 2.84
CA LYS A 308 -3.90 18.24 2.13
C LYS A 308 -3.86 18.06 0.62
N ILE A 309 -3.27 16.96 0.15
CA ILE A 309 -3.14 16.60 -1.27
C ILE A 309 -4.50 16.25 -1.85
N GLY A 310 -5.30 15.43 -1.16
CA GLY A 310 -6.69 15.14 -1.55
C GLY A 310 -7.56 16.40 -1.63
N ARG A 311 -7.33 17.37 -0.75
CA ARG A 311 -8.00 18.69 -0.80
C ARG A 311 -7.66 19.50 -2.06
N ALA A 312 -6.40 19.50 -2.48
CA ALA A 312 -5.96 20.21 -3.69
C ALA A 312 -6.57 19.56 -4.95
N SER A 313 -6.51 18.22 -5.05
CA SER A 313 -7.04 17.50 -6.21
C SER A 313 -8.56 17.64 -6.39
N CYS A 314 -9.31 17.88 -5.31
CA CYS A 314 -10.75 18.16 -5.37
C CYS A 314 -11.08 19.59 -5.83
N ARG A 315 -10.16 20.55 -5.69
CA ARG A 315 -10.37 21.94 -6.13
C ARG A 315 -10.19 22.13 -7.62
N GLU A 316 -9.30 21.36 -8.26
CA GLU A 316 -8.98 21.51 -9.68
C GLU A 316 -9.94 20.78 -10.63
N ARG A 317 -10.99 20.12 -10.09
CA ARG A 317 -11.87 19.23 -10.87
C ARG A 317 -13.37 19.53 -10.76
N VAL A 318 -13.75 20.71 -10.27
CA VAL A 318 -15.14 21.18 -10.30
C VAL A 318 -15.31 22.24 -11.37
#